data_d6f5abcb10697a7be0660598be87721c
#
_entry.id   d6f5abcb10697a7be0660598be87721c
#
_cell.length_a   1.000
_cell.length_b   1.000
_cell.length_c   1.000
_cell.angle_alpha   90.00
_cell.angle_beta   90.00
_cell.angle_gamma   90.00
#
_symmetry.space_group_name_H-M   'P 1'
#
loop_
_entity.id
_entity.type
_entity.pdbx_description
1 polymer ?
#
loop_
_entity_poly.entity_id
_entity_poly.type
_entity_poly.pdbx_seq_one_letter_code
_entity_poly.pdbx_strand_id
1 'polypeptide(L)'
;MKKFFLIFSLFSLCLADDLSKALEYEKKGDYKRAMQIYKKLALQNQTPILTQTPNSTEILAKQNEAKSTQTPKNQKRQKDNFSQIALANYLGDENSFNPLGISSYKMNYFLPFSHTNHDLSGSKNEVKFQISLKKRLFENLLGLDEKYYLGYTQTSLWQLYKHSSPFRENSYQPEFFVDFPIHFDGYDHFNNLRLGFLHESNGKDDDHEQSRSWNRLYASTTFLYKRFLIVPRIWYRINEDGGEDDNPAMEHYMGNFDVNLGYLGDDFFLNAMLRNNLNFSRNKGAVQVDIGYDIFDNGIYYYVQYFNGYGDSLIDYNKRLERISTGFLISY
;
A
#
# COMPACT_ATOMS: atom_id res chain seq x y z
N MET A 1 -4.09 31.67 22.98
CA MET A 1 -3.06 30.62 22.98
C MET A 1 -2.72 30.02 24.36
N LYS A 2 -2.75 30.74 25.47
CA LYS A 2 -2.39 30.15 26.79
C LYS A 2 -3.42 29.19 27.41
N LYS A 3 -4.70 29.25 27.03
CA LYS A 3 -5.75 28.33 27.55
C LYS A 3 -5.78 26.96 26.87
N PHE A 4 -5.28 26.83 25.63
CA PHE A 4 -5.20 25.55 24.91
C PHE A 4 -4.06 24.65 25.43
N PHE A 5 -2.97 25.24 25.88
CA PHE A 5 -1.84 24.49 26.46
C PHE A 5 -2.14 23.86 27.82
N LEU A 6 -3.05 24.47 28.61
CA LEU A 6 -3.38 23.96 29.94
C LEU A 6 -4.30 22.72 29.89
N ILE A 7 -5.20 22.64 28.90
CA ILE A 7 -6.10 21.48 28.74
C ILE A 7 -5.33 20.26 28.23
N PHE A 8 -4.38 20.44 27.33
CA PHE A 8 -3.54 19.35 26.82
C PHE A 8 -2.61 18.78 27.90
N SER A 9 -2.10 19.60 28.81
CA SER A 9 -1.24 19.18 29.91
C SER A 9 -2.00 18.38 31.00
N LEU A 10 -3.25 18.72 31.28
CA LEU A 10 -4.10 18.02 32.25
C LEU A 10 -4.57 16.63 31.72
N PHE A 11 -4.85 16.53 30.42
CA PHE A 11 -5.25 15.25 29.80
C PHE A 11 -4.07 14.26 29.72
N SER A 12 -2.87 14.77 29.47
CA SER A 12 -1.63 13.96 29.45
C SER A 12 -1.25 13.44 30.85
N LEU A 13 -1.52 14.19 31.91
CA LEU A 13 -1.25 13.77 33.29
C LEU A 13 -2.20 12.67 33.77
N CYS A 14 -3.49 12.73 33.43
CA CYS A 14 -4.45 11.67 33.79
C CYS A 14 -4.18 10.34 33.10
N LEU A 15 -3.79 10.35 31.81
CA LEU A 15 -3.41 9.15 31.07
C LEU A 15 -2.14 8.50 31.62
N ALA A 16 -1.17 9.30 32.06
CA ALA A 16 0.07 8.81 32.65
C ALA A 16 -0.16 8.13 34.03
N ASP A 17 -1.11 8.64 34.82
CA ASP A 17 -1.45 8.09 36.15
C ASP A 17 -2.20 6.74 36.02
N ASP A 18 -3.17 6.64 35.12
CA ASP A 18 -3.90 5.36 34.88
C ASP A 18 -2.96 4.30 34.29
N LEU A 19 -2.05 4.65 33.39
CA LEU A 19 -1.06 3.74 32.84
C LEU A 19 -0.06 3.26 33.89
N SER A 20 0.39 4.14 34.79
CA SER A 20 1.30 3.77 35.89
C SER A 20 0.64 2.83 36.88
N LYS A 21 -0.65 2.99 37.19
CA LYS A 21 -1.44 2.08 38.03
C LYS A 21 -1.61 0.71 37.38
N ALA A 22 -1.85 0.64 36.07
CA ALA A 22 -1.94 -0.62 35.35
C ALA A 22 -0.64 -1.42 35.44
N LEU A 23 0.51 -0.77 35.23
CA LEU A 23 1.83 -1.38 35.35
C LEU A 23 2.16 -1.84 36.78
N GLU A 24 1.67 -1.12 37.80
CA GLU A 24 1.85 -1.53 39.18
C GLU A 24 1.06 -2.80 39.54
N TYR A 25 -0.19 -2.92 39.06
CA TYR A 25 -0.98 -4.14 39.21
C TYR A 25 -0.36 -5.34 38.46
N GLU A 26 0.18 -5.10 37.29
CA GLU A 26 0.88 -6.13 36.52
C GLU A 26 2.12 -6.65 37.25
N LYS A 27 2.94 -5.75 37.82
CA LYS A 27 4.09 -6.12 38.66
C LYS A 27 3.71 -6.91 39.92
N LYS A 28 2.50 -6.70 40.45
CA LYS A 28 1.95 -7.43 41.61
C LYS A 28 1.27 -8.74 41.20
N GLY A 29 1.23 -9.10 39.90
CA GLY A 29 0.58 -10.30 39.38
C GLY A 29 -0.95 -10.22 39.30
N ASP A 30 -1.55 -9.05 39.56
CA ASP A 30 -3.00 -8.84 39.45
C ASP A 30 -3.36 -8.41 38.00
N TYR A 31 -3.19 -9.35 37.09
CA TYR A 31 -3.46 -9.15 35.67
C TYR A 31 -4.92 -8.77 35.35
N LYS A 32 -5.86 -9.17 36.23
CA LYS A 32 -7.28 -8.86 36.05
C LYS A 32 -7.56 -7.36 36.20
N ARG A 33 -6.99 -6.74 37.22
CA ARG A 33 -7.12 -5.28 37.44
C ARG A 33 -6.31 -4.48 36.42
N ALA A 34 -5.11 -4.90 36.07
CA ALA A 34 -4.32 -4.28 35.01
C ALA A 34 -5.08 -4.26 33.67
N MET A 35 -5.69 -5.38 33.28
CA MET A 35 -6.50 -5.52 32.06
C MET A 35 -7.72 -4.59 32.05
N GLN A 36 -8.38 -4.40 33.21
CA GLN A 36 -9.53 -3.49 33.29
C GLN A 36 -9.13 -2.03 33.04
N ILE A 37 -7.96 -1.61 33.54
CA ILE A 37 -7.46 -0.25 33.32
C ILE A 37 -7.03 -0.07 31.84
N TYR A 38 -6.33 -1.04 31.25
CA TYR A 38 -6.00 -1.01 29.83
C TYR A 38 -7.23 -0.93 28.94
N LYS A 39 -8.29 -1.69 29.23
CA LYS A 39 -9.57 -1.59 28.52
C LYS A 39 -10.22 -0.22 28.64
N LYS A 40 -10.19 0.39 29.83
CA LYS A 40 -10.74 1.74 30.05
C LYS A 40 -9.96 2.78 29.22
N LEU A 41 -8.63 2.71 29.20
CA LEU A 41 -7.77 3.58 28.43
C LEU A 41 -8.01 3.43 26.91
N ALA A 42 -8.18 2.20 26.44
CA ALA A 42 -8.48 1.92 25.03
C ALA A 42 -9.85 2.47 24.60
N LEU A 43 -10.86 2.38 25.48
CA LEU A 43 -12.21 2.91 25.20
C LEU A 43 -12.28 4.44 25.25
N GLN A 44 -11.46 5.09 26.06
CA GLN A 44 -11.41 6.57 26.13
C GLN A 44 -10.84 7.20 24.84
N ASN A 45 -10.07 6.46 24.07
CA ASN A 45 -9.54 6.91 22.78
C ASN A 45 -10.50 6.67 21.59
N GLN A 46 -11.72 6.15 21.85
CA GLN A 46 -12.70 5.79 20.80
C GLN A 46 -14.02 6.59 20.86
N THR A 47 -14.10 7.72 21.54
CA THR A 47 -15.37 8.45 21.65
C THR A 47 -15.58 9.40 20.47
N PRO A 48 -16.48 9.10 19.52
CA PRO A 48 -17.03 10.09 18.60
C PRO A 48 -18.03 10.97 19.36
N ILE A 49 -18.01 12.24 19.10
CA ILE A 49 -18.99 13.21 19.60
C ILE A 49 -20.37 12.88 19.01
N LEU A 50 -21.24 12.26 19.81
CA LEU A 50 -22.65 12.08 19.47
C LEU A 50 -23.46 13.24 20.06
N THR A 51 -23.99 14.06 19.18
CA THR A 51 -25.09 15.01 19.46
C THR A 51 -26.35 14.25 19.91
N GLN A 52 -26.87 14.63 21.06
CA GLN A 52 -28.06 14.05 21.66
C GLN A 52 -29.33 14.37 20.84
N THR A 53 -30.10 13.36 20.49
CA THR A 53 -31.56 13.47 20.28
C THR A 53 -32.26 12.39 21.10
N PRO A 54 -33.39 12.71 21.77
CA PRO A 54 -34.04 11.81 22.71
C PRO A 54 -35.05 10.87 22.02
N ASN A 55 -35.26 9.69 22.61
CA ASN A 55 -36.24 8.63 22.34
C ASN A 55 -35.79 7.43 21.45
N SER A 56 -35.16 6.47 22.09
CA SER A 56 -34.88 5.17 21.44
C SER A 56 -35.24 3.94 22.30
N THR A 57 -36.06 4.08 23.35
CA THR A 57 -36.33 2.93 24.26
C THR A 57 -37.49 2.04 23.78
N GLU A 58 -38.32 2.50 22.81
CA GLU A 58 -39.47 1.71 22.32
C GLU A 58 -39.17 0.84 21.07
N ILE A 59 -38.05 1.04 20.39
CA ILE A 59 -37.74 0.33 19.12
C ILE A 59 -37.02 -0.98 19.39
N LEU A 60 -36.33 -1.11 20.51
CA LEU A 60 -35.57 -2.34 20.89
C LEU A 60 -36.45 -3.50 21.39
N ALA A 61 -37.65 -3.23 21.88
CA ALA A 61 -38.55 -4.28 22.36
C ALA A 61 -39.27 -5.03 21.21
N LYS A 62 -39.49 -4.38 20.06
CA LYS A 62 -40.19 -5.00 18.89
C LYS A 62 -39.23 -5.79 17.95
N GLN A 63 -37.92 -5.67 18.09
CA GLN A 63 -36.98 -6.42 17.23
C GLN A 63 -36.58 -7.78 17.78
N ASN A 64 -36.86 -8.06 19.07
CA ASN A 64 -36.47 -9.34 19.69
C ASN A 64 -37.51 -10.46 19.56
N GLU A 65 -38.76 -10.15 19.16
CA GLU A 65 -39.81 -11.19 18.98
C GLU A 65 -39.87 -11.78 17.55
N ALA A 66 -39.13 -11.20 16.57
CA ALA A 66 -39.13 -11.69 15.19
C ALA A 66 -37.94 -12.64 14.86
N LYS A 67 -37.15 -13.06 15.83
CA LYS A 67 -35.91 -13.86 15.61
C LYS A 67 -35.99 -15.34 15.98
N SER A 68 -37.16 -15.92 16.13
CA SER A 68 -37.29 -17.36 16.38
C SER A 68 -38.16 -18.06 15.34
N THR A 69 -37.73 -18.12 14.11
CA THR A 69 -38.05 -19.17 13.11
C THR A 69 -37.57 -18.72 11.73
N GLN A 70 -36.26 -18.76 11.50
CA GLN A 70 -35.75 -18.86 10.14
C GLN A 70 -34.55 -19.83 10.13
N THR A 71 -34.77 -20.98 9.48
CA THR A 71 -33.77 -21.92 8.96
C THR A 71 -32.59 -21.14 8.34
N PRO A 72 -31.34 -21.59 8.48
CA PRO A 72 -30.21 -20.92 7.86
C PRO A 72 -30.31 -20.99 6.34
N LYS A 73 -31.01 -20.05 5.74
CA LYS A 73 -30.84 -19.75 4.31
C LYS A 73 -29.45 -19.17 4.16
N ASN A 74 -28.64 -19.86 3.33
CA ASN A 74 -27.39 -19.41 2.79
C ASN A 74 -27.33 -17.87 2.76
N GLN A 75 -26.65 -17.28 3.74
CA GLN A 75 -26.09 -15.96 3.57
C GLN A 75 -25.03 -16.16 2.48
N LYS A 76 -25.45 -15.95 1.21
CA LYS A 76 -24.52 -15.59 0.16
C LYS A 76 -23.66 -14.47 0.78
N ARG A 77 -22.41 -14.78 1.11
CA ARG A 77 -21.39 -13.77 1.41
C ARG A 77 -21.59 -12.74 0.32
N GLN A 78 -21.97 -11.53 0.72
CA GLN A 78 -22.03 -10.42 -0.21
C GLN A 78 -20.61 -10.37 -0.74
N LYS A 79 -20.41 -10.70 -2.02
CA LYS A 79 -19.11 -10.63 -2.67
C LYS A 79 -18.67 -9.19 -2.45
N ASP A 80 -17.76 -8.98 -1.50
CA ASP A 80 -17.13 -7.68 -1.34
C ASP A 80 -16.48 -7.43 -2.69
N ASN A 81 -17.07 -6.50 -3.42
CA ASN A 81 -16.72 -6.24 -4.80
C ASN A 81 -15.21 -6.11 -4.89
N PHE A 82 -14.55 -6.84 -5.78
CA PHE A 82 -13.11 -6.75 -6.04
C PHE A 82 -12.64 -5.28 -6.15
N SER A 83 -13.50 -4.38 -6.64
CA SER A 83 -13.26 -2.94 -6.64
C SER A 83 -12.95 -2.40 -5.25
N GLN A 84 -13.56 -2.91 -4.17
CA GLN A 84 -13.24 -2.49 -2.80
C GLN A 84 -11.88 -3.05 -2.36
N ILE A 85 -11.53 -4.27 -2.73
CA ILE A 85 -10.26 -4.90 -2.39
C ILE A 85 -9.10 -4.25 -3.16
N ALA A 86 -9.26 -4.02 -4.45
CA ALA A 86 -8.25 -3.31 -5.24
C ALA A 86 -8.15 -1.84 -4.83
N LEU A 87 -9.28 -1.21 -4.43
CA LEU A 87 -9.31 0.09 -3.82
C LEU A 87 -8.55 0.09 -2.49
N ALA A 88 -8.76 -0.90 -1.64
CA ALA A 88 -8.04 -1.06 -0.38
C ALA A 88 -6.53 -1.10 -0.61
N ASN A 89 -6.05 -1.78 -1.63
CA ASN A 89 -4.64 -1.83 -1.98
C ASN A 89 -4.09 -0.49 -2.49
N TYR A 90 -4.89 0.30 -3.23
CA TYR A 90 -4.47 1.62 -3.72
C TYR A 90 -4.78 2.75 -2.73
N LEU A 91 -5.88 2.64 -1.98
CA LEU A 91 -6.42 3.71 -1.14
C LEU A 91 -6.28 3.41 0.36
N GLY A 92 -6.06 2.14 0.71
CA GLY A 92 -5.95 1.68 2.08
C GLY A 92 -7.31 1.53 2.76
N ASP A 93 -7.88 0.36 2.70
CA ASP A 93 -8.93 -0.01 3.64
C ASP A 93 -8.31 -0.26 5.02
N GLU A 94 -8.62 0.64 5.94
CA GLU A 94 -8.15 0.58 7.32
C GLU A 94 -9.14 -0.15 8.24
N ASN A 95 -10.20 -0.72 7.69
CA ASN A 95 -11.29 -1.34 8.45
C ASN A 95 -10.98 -2.77 8.93
N SER A 96 -9.87 -3.37 8.50
CA SER A 96 -9.43 -4.63 9.08
C SER A 96 -8.88 -4.40 10.49
N PHE A 97 -9.34 -5.19 11.46
CA PHE A 97 -8.81 -5.18 12.82
C PHE A 97 -7.33 -5.55 12.80
N ASN A 98 -6.48 -4.55 12.77
CA ASN A 98 -5.03 -4.69 12.76
C ASN A 98 -4.44 -3.91 13.94
N PRO A 99 -4.05 -4.58 15.04
CA PRO A 99 -3.55 -3.92 16.23
C PRO A 99 -2.24 -3.13 15.99
N LEU A 100 -1.51 -3.45 14.92
CA LEU A 100 -0.28 -2.73 14.55
C LEU A 100 -0.56 -1.56 13.61
N GLY A 101 -1.77 -1.45 13.04
CA GLY A 101 -2.13 -0.43 12.05
C GLY A 101 -1.29 -0.53 10.77
N ILE A 102 -0.83 -1.75 10.42
CA ILE A 102 -0.11 -2.03 9.18
C ILE A 102 -1.12 -2.60 8.18
N SER A 103 -1.17 -2.06 6.99
CA SER A 103 -2.03 -2.52 5.91
C SER A 103 -1.24 -2.83 4.64
N SER A 104 -1.83 -3.59 3.75
CA SER A 104 -1.30 -3.78 2.39
C SER A 104 -1.19 -2.43 1.68
N TYR A 105 -0.19 -2.27 0.80
CA TYR A 105 0.03 -1.00 0.10
C TYR A 105 -0.04 -1.16 -1.42
N LYS A 106 0.99 -1.73 -2.04
CA LYS A 106 0.98 -2.12 -3.46
C LYS A 106 0.66 -3.62 -3.55
N MET A 107 0.55 -4.15 -4.75
CA MET A 107 0.28 -5.57 -4.96
C MET A 107 1.31 -6.47 -4.25
N ASN A 108 0.83 -7.45 -3.48
CA ASN A 108 1.65 -8.48 -2.84
C ASN A 108 1.55 -9.75 -3.66
N TYR A 109 2.63 -10.17 -4.33
CA TYR A 109 2.61 -11.31 -5.21
C TYR A 109 3.84 -12.20 -5.08
N PHE A 110 3.66 -13.47 -5.45
CA PHE A 110 4.72 -14.47 -5.61
C PHE A 110 4.56 -15.15 -6.97
N LEU A 111 5.54 -14.93 -7.86
CA LEU A 111 5.56 -15.41 -9.24
C LEU A 111 6.70 -16.41 -9.41
N PRO A 112 6.48 -17.71 -9.13
CA PRO A 112 7.51 -18.73 -9.23
C PRO A 112 8.03 -18.91 -10.66
N PHE A 113 7.22 -18.61 -11.66
CA PHE A 113 7.60 -18.74 -13.06
C PHE A 113 7.71 -17.35 -13.69
N SER A 114 8.92 -16.89 -13.89
CA SER A 114 9.23 -15.63 -14.54
C SER A 114 10.32 -15.84 -15.57
N HIS A 115 10.01 -15.59 -16.84
CA HIS A 115 10.90 -15.81 -17.98
C HIS A 115 11.22 -14.50 -18.69
N THR A 116 12.48 -14.31 -19.05
CA THR A 116 12.95 -13.12 -19.81
C THR A 116 13.49 -13.53 -21.18
N ASN A 117 13.40 -12.61 -22.14
CA ASN A 117 13.98 -12.77 -23.47
C ASN A 117 15.52 -12.74 -23.46
N HIS A 118 16.15 -12.14 -22.45
CA HIS A 118 17.59 -12.05 -22.27
C HIS A 118 18.09 -12.95 -21.15
N ASP A 119 19.32 -13.44 -21.29
CA ASP A 119 20.02 -14.09 -20.21
C ASP A 119 20.51 -13.03 -19.22
N LEU A 120 20.01 -13.10 -17.99
CA LEU A 120 20.36 -12.21 -16.90
C LEU A 120 21.24 -12.96 -15.89
N SER A 121 22.54 -12.70 -15.93
CA SER A 121 23.50 -13.35 -15.04
C SER A 121 23.46 -14.90 -15.11
N GLY A 122 23.35 -15.45 -16.32
CA GLY A 122 23.36 -16.90 -16.56
C GLY A 122 22.01 -17.60 -16.36
N SER A 123 20.89 -16.86 -16.39
CA SER A 123 19.55 -17.45 -16.38
C SER A 123 18.54 -16.54 -17.05
N LYS A 124 17.61 -17.16 -17.80
CA LYS A 124 16.39 -16.50 -18.30
C LYS A 124 15.20 -16.70 -17.38
N ASN A 125 15.32 -17.58 -16.39
CA ASN A 125 14.22 -17.94 -15.50
C ASN A 125 14.55 -17.51 -14.07
N GLU A 126 13.61 -16.83 -13.45
CA GLU A 126 13.69 -16.32 -12.08
C GLU A 126 12.36 -16.53 -11.36
N VAL A 127 12.39 -16.42 -10.05
CA VAL A 127 11.21 -16.17 -9.22
C VAL A 127 11.14 -14.66 -8.99
N LYS A 128 9.99 -14.03 -9.21
CA LYS A 128 9.75 -12.63 -8.89
C LYS A 128 8.71 -12.54 -7.78
N PHE A 129 8.99 -11.80 -6.72
CA PHE A 129 7.99 -11.55 -5.69
C PHE A 129 8.08 -10.13 -5.16
N GLN A 130 6.96 -9.65 -4.63
CA GLN A 130 6.83 -8.33 -4.03
C GLN A 130 6.07 -8.41 -2.72
N ILE A 131 6.60 -7.71 -1.73
CA ILE A 131 5.95 -7.44 -0.45
C ILE A 131 5.82 -5.94 -0.31
N SER A 132 4.62 -5.47 -0.02
CA SER A 132 4.34 -4.04 0.10
C SER A 132 3.35 -3.77 1.23
N LEU A 133 3.77 -2.92 2.15
CA LEU A 133 3.04 -2.59 3.36
C LEU A 133 3.08 -1.08 3.58
N LYS A 134 2.07 -0.55 4.27
CA LYS A 134 2.06 0.83 4.77
C LYS A 134 1.51 0.90 6.19
N LYS A 135 1.90 1.95 6.90
CA LYS A 135 1.39 2.29 8.22
C LYS A 135 0.94 3.73 8.23
N ARG A 136 -0.29 3.99 8.66
CA ARG A 136 -0.75 5.35 8.96
C ARG A 136 -0.05 5.85 10.23
N LEU A 137 0.58 7.02 10.13
CA LEU A 137 1.28 7.67 11.25
C LEU A 137 0.40 8.73 11.91
N PHE A 138 -0.21 9.58 11.09
CA PHE A 138 -0.98 10.74 11.54
C PHE A 138 -2.18 10.95 10.60
N GLU A 139 -3.14 11.73 11.07
CA GLU A 139 -4.34 12.11 10.33
C GLU A 139 -4.73 13.53 10.74
N ASN A 140 -5.18 14.33 9.74
CA ASN A 140 -5.78 15.65 9.92
C ASN A 140 -4.93 16.65 10.74
N LEU A 141 -3.61 16.69 10.49
CA LEU A 141 -2.71 17.65 11.16
C LEU A 141 -2.90 19.08 10.63
N LEU A 142 -3.27 19.23 9.35
CA LEU A 142 -3.47 20.51 8.68
C LEU A 142 -4.95 20.94 8.64
N GLY A 143 -5.88 20.07 9.06
CA GLY A 143 -7.33 20.33 9.00
C GLY A 143 -7.92 20.13 7.59
N LEU A 144 -7.28 19.32 6.75
CA LEU A 144 -7.67 19.01 5.37
C LEU A 144 -8.10 17.54 5.21
N ASP A 145 -8.36 16.85 6.31
CA ASP A 145 -8.66 15.40 6.38
C ASP A 145 -7.56 14.53 5.74
N GLU A 146 -6.34 15.06 5.66
CA GLU A 146 -5.19 14.39 5.09
C GLU A 146 -4.65 13.29 6.01
N LYS A 147 -4.07 12.26 5.41
CA LYS A 147 -3.49 11.10 6.09
C LYS A 147 -2.03 10.93 5.74
N TYR A 148 -1.19 10.71 6.74
CA TYR A 148 0.26 10.56 6.63
C TYR A 148 0.65 9.10 6.77
N TYR A 149 1.45 8.59 5.84
CA TYR A 149 1.84 7.19 5.81
C TYR A 149 3.34 7.00 5.70
N LEU A 150 3.82 5.94 6.33
CA LEU A 150 5.09 5.31 6.02
C LEU A 150 4.80 4.05 5.21
N GLY A 151 5.33 3.97 3.99
CA GLY A 151 5.24 2.83 3.11
C GLY A 151 6.58 2.12 2.97
N TYR A 152 6.51 0.82 2.70
CA TYR A 152 7.66 0.02 2.34
C TYR A 152 7.27 -0.99 1.27
N THR A 153 8.04 -1.03 0.19
CA THR A 153 7.89 -2.04 -0.86
C THR A 153 9.24 -2.70 -1.11
N GLN A 154 9.23 -4.00 -1.20
CA GLN A 154 10.40 -4.77 -1.64
C GLN A 154 10.00 -5.65 -2.82
N THR A 155 10.76 -5.54 -3.92
CA THR A 155 10.66 -6.44 -5.06
C THR A 155 11.95 -7.24 -5.17
N SER A 156 11.84 -8.56 -5.28
CA SER A 156 12.98 -9.46 -5.34
C SER A 156 12.95 -10.32 -6.59
N LEU A 157 14.11 -10.48 -7.21
CA LEU A 157 14.36 -11.36 -8.34
C LEU A 157 15.33 -12.45 -7.89
N TRP A 158 14.83 -13.68 -7.81
CA TRP A 158 15.51 -14.81 -7.20
C TRP A 158 15.78 -15.89 -8.25
N GLN A 159 17.06 -16.20 -8.49
CA GLN A 159 17.45 -17.25 -9.43
C GLN A 159 17.37 -18.63 -8.76
N LEU A 160 16.18 -18.99 -8.27
CA LEU A 160 15.91 -20.23 -7.53
C LEU A 160 16.36 -21.48 -8.29
N TYR A 161 16.28 -21.46 -9.61
CA TYR A 161 16.57 -22.62 -10.47
C TYR A 161 18.06 -22.78 -10.80
N LYS A 162 18.93 -21.87 -10.31
CA LYS A 162 20.40 -21.98 -10.45
C LYS A 162 21.03 -22.71 -9.28
N HIS A 163 22.22 -23.22 -9.51
CA HIS A 163 23.07 -23.71 -8.43
C HIS A 163 23.31 -22.58 -7.41
N SER A 164 23.20 -22.89 -6.11
CA SER A 164 23.26 -21.95 -4.98
C SER A 164 22.10 -20.93 -4.90
N SER A 165 21.15 -20.96 -5.82
CA SER A 165 19.89 -20.17 -5.79
C SER A 165 20.06 -18.72 -5.32
N PRO A 166 20.91 -17.88 -5.96
CA PRO A 166 21.21 -16.55 -5.46
C PRO A 166 20.05 -15.57 -5.74
N PHE A 167 19.87 -14.58 -4.87
CA PHE A 167 19.14 -13.39 -5.23
C PHE A 167 19.96 -12.55 -6.21
N ARG A 168 19.42 -12.27 -7.38
CA ARG A 168 20.07 -11.41 -8.37
C ARG A 168 19.89 -9.94 -8.03
N GLU A 169 18.68 -9.59 -7.59
CA GLU A 169 18.30 -8.22 -7.28
C GLU A 169 17.28 -8.20 -6.15
N ASN A 170 17.40 -7.21 -5.29
CA ASN A 170 16.36 -6.77 -4.35
C ASN A 170 16.22 -5.27 -4.52
N SER A 171 15.02 -4.77 -4.77
CA SER A 171 14.71 -3.35 -4.77
C SER A 171 13.98 -3.02 -3.48
N TYR A 172 14.57 -2.14 -2.68
CA TYR A 172 14.03 -1.65 -1.40
C TYR A 172 13.48 -0.24 -1.61
N GLN A 173 12.21 -0.04 -1.30
CA GLN A 173 11.48 1.20 -1.56
C GLN A 173 10.80 1.72 -0.28
N PRO A 174 11.55 2.29 0.68
CA PRO A 174 10.94 3.06 1.77
C PRO A 174 10.35 4.36 1.22
N GLU A 175 9.16 4.72 1.72
CA GLU A 175 8.35 5.80 1.18
C GLU A 175 7.62 6.52 2.31
N PHE A 176 7.62 7.85 2.27
CA PHE A 176 6.76 8.68 3.12
C PHE A 176 5.82 9.47 2.22
N PHE A 177 4.52 9.44 2.50
CA PHE A 177 3.55 10.16 1.71
C PHE A 177 2.37 10.69 2.51
N VAL A 178 1.72 11.68 1.94
CA VAL A 178 0.50 12.30 2.45
C VAL A 178 -0.59 12.16 1.40
N ASP A 179 -1.73 11.63 1.80
CA ASP A 179 -2.94 11.54 0.99
C ASP A 179 -3.91 12.64 1.39
N PHE A 180 -4.28 13.49 0.45
CA PHE A 180 -5.30 14.50 0.58
C PHE A 180 -6.56 14.01 -0.13
N PRO A 181 -7.70 13.82 0.57
CA PRO A 181 -8.96 13.51 -0.08
C PRO A 181 -9.41 14.70 -0.92
N ILE A 182 -9.85 14.45 -2.15
CA ILE A 182 -10.41 15.47 -3.02
C ILE A 182 -11.86 15.15 -3.28
N HIS A 183 -12.75 16.04 -2.88
CA HIS A 183 -14.19 15.95 -3.13
C HIS A 183 -14.58 16.96 -4.22
N PHE A 184 -15.23 16.48 -5.28
CA PHE A 184 -15.86 17.34 -6.27
C PHE A 184 -17.37 17.28 -6.11
N ASP A 185 -18.02 18.42 -5.93
CA ASP A 185 -19.46 18.49 -5.83
C ASP A 185 -20.14 17.87 -7.06
N GLY A 186 -21.06 16.94 -6.82
CA GLY A 186 -21.80 16.25 -7.88
C GLY A 186 -21.12 15.02 -8.50
N TYR A 187 -19.97 14.62 -8.00
CA TYR A 187 -19.27 13.39 -8.44
C TYR A 187 -18.97 12.48 -7.25
N ASP A 188 -19.70 11.37 -7.14
CA ASP A 188 -19.48 10.30 -6.15
C ASP A 188 -18.28 9.44 -6.48
N HIS A 189 -17.21 10.04 -7.00
CA HIS A 189 -16.01 9.30 -7.39
C HIS A 189 -14.92 9.59 -6.40
N PHE A 190 -14.20 8.53 -6.04
CA PHE A 190 -13.04 8.68 -5.18
C PHE A 190 -11.93 9.38 -5.97
N ASN A 191 -11.45 10.47 -5.40
CA ASN A 191 -10.27 11.16 -5.88
C ASN A 191 -9.39 11.53 -4.70
N ASN A 192 -8.09 11.34 -4.84
CA ASN A 192 -7.12 11.83 -3.88
C ASN A 192 -5.95 12.52 -4.60
N LEU A 193 -5.28 13.38 -3.90
CA LEU A 193 -3.93 13.85 -4.26
C LEU A 193 -2.95 13.23 -3.27
N ARG A 194 -1.96 12.53 -3.77
CA ARG A 194 -0.84 11.99 -2.98
C ARG A 194 0.42 12.76 -3.30
N LEU A 195 1.09 13.23 -2.26
CA LEU A 195 2.43 13.82 -2.35
C LEU A 195 3.36 12.97 -1.52
N GLY A 196 4.53 12.61 -2.05
CA GLY A 196 5.43 11.72 -1.32
C GLY A 196 6.89 11.88 -1.70
N PHE A 197 7.71 11.34 -0.80
CA PHE A 197 9.13 11.10 -0.99
C PHE A 197 9.36 9.59 -1.04
N LEU A 198 10.04 9.13 -2.08
CA LEU A 198 10.36 7.73 -2.32
C LEU A 198 11.86 7.59 -2.54
N HIS A 199 12.49 6.83 -1.65
CA HIS A 199 13.83 6.28 -1.89
C HIS A 199 13.71 4.89 -2.49
N GLU A 200 14.57 4.57 -3.45
CA GLU A 200 14.66 3.22 -4.00
C GLU A 200 16.12 2.87 -4.19
N SER A 201 16.54 1.72 -3.65
CA SER A 201 17.91 1.21 -3.75
C SER A 201 17.93 -0.31 -3.85
N ASN A 202 19.00 -0.87 -4.42
CA ASN A 202 19.16 -2.31 -4.48
C ASN A 202 20.03 -2.89 -3.35
N GLY A 203 20.54 -2.03 -2.46
CA GLY A 203 21.32 -2.45 -1.29
C GLY A 203 22.64 -3.16 -1.62
N LYS A 204 23.15 -2.99 -2.84
CA LYS A 204 24.47 -3.48 -3.22
C LYS A 204 25.50 -2.39 -2.95
N ASP A 205 26.71 -2.80 -2.64
CA ASP A 205 27.86 -1.91 -2.54
C ASP A 205 28.41 -1.55 -3.94
N ASP A 206 29.33 -0.59 -4.00
CA ASP A 206 29.91 -0.09 -5.23
C ASP A 206 30.92 -1.06 -5.87
N ASP A 207 31.22 -2.15 -5.22
CA ASP A 207 32.07 -3.19 -5.79
C ASP A 207 31.43 -3.69 -7.10
N HIS A 208 32.13 -3.49 -8.20
CA HIS A 208 31.71 -3.88 -9.55
C HIS A 208 30.59 -3.04 -10.19
N GLU A 209 30.42 -1.78 -9.81
CA GLU A 209 29.42 -0.88 -10.39
C GLU A 209 27.99 -1.45 -10.33
N GLN A 210 27.63 -2.11 -9.23
CA GLN A 210 26.32 -2.74 -9.06
C GLN A 210 25.37 -1.96 -8.17
N SER A 211 25.88 -0.96 -7.43
CA SER A 211 25.06 -0.07 -6.63
C SER A 211 24.08 0.70 -7.50
N ARG A 212 22.82 0.72 -7.09
CA ARG A 212 21.76 1.48 -7.76
C ARG A 212 20.88 2.08 -6.71
N SER A 213 20.74 3.42 -6.76
CA SER A 213 19.82 4.14 -5.90
C SER A 213 19.28 5.39 -6.58
N TRP A 214 18.14 5.87 -6.15
CA TRP A 214 17.60 7.17 -6.49
C TRP A 214 16.53 7.64 -5.52
N ASN A 215 16.46 8.97 -5.38
CA ASN A 215 15.51 9.67 -4.53
C ASN A 215 14.53 10.47 -5.38
N ARG A 216 13.24 10.40 -5.06
CA ARG A 216 12.17 11.07 -5.83
C ARG A 216 11.19 11.80 -4.93
N LEU A 217 10.87 13.03 -5.29
CA LEU A 217 9.63 13.66 -4.87
C LEU A 217 8.57 13.38 -5.93
N TYR A 218 7.39 12.96 -5.53
CA TYR A 218 6.34 12.64 -6.50
C TYR A 218 4.99 13.21 -6.10
N ALA A 219 4.17 13.40 -7.11
CA ALA A 219 2.75 13.66 -6.98
C ALA A 219 1.97 12.62 -7.80
N SER A 220 0.89 12.09 -7.25
CA SER A 220 -0.04 11.22 -7.95
C SER A 220 -1.46 11.53 -7.55
N THR A 221 -2.40 11.17 -8.40
CA THR A 221 -3.82 11.25 -8.10
C THR A 221 -4.49 9.95 -8.50
N THR A 222 -5.56 9.58 -7.80
CA THR A 222 -6.34 8.39 -8.12
C THR A 222 -7.72 8.81 -8.55
N PHE A 223 -8.13 8.40 -9.74
CA PHE A 223 -9.48 8.56 -10.25
C PHE A 223 -10.13 7.20 -10.38
N LEU A 224 -11.21 6.99 -9.65
CA LEU A 224 -12.03 5.80 -9.79
C LEU A 224 -13.40 6.20 -10.32
N TYR A 225 -13.77 5.65 -11.47
CA TYR A 225 -15.10 5.80 -12.07
C TYR A 225 -15.69 4.42 -12.36
N LYS A 226 -16.74 4.05 -11.61
CA LYS A 226 -17.33 2.70 -11.70
C LYS A 226 -16.28 1.62 -11.48
N ARG A 227 -15.87 0.93 -12.54
CA ARG A 227 -14.87 -0.14 -12.56
C ARG A 227 -13.53 0.28 -13.15
N PHE A 228 -13.39 1.54 -13.55
CA PHE A 228 -12.17 2.05 -14.16
C PHE A 228 -11.36 2.86 -13.17
N LEU A 229 -10.10 2.51 -13.05
CA LEU A 229 -9.11 3.17 -12.21
C LEU A 229 -8.06 3.83 -13.10
N ILE A 230 -7.74 5.10 -12.82
CA ILE A 230 -6.67 5.83 -13.51
C ILE A 230 -5.80 6.47 -12.43
N VAL A 231 -4.52 6.13 -12.43
CA VAL A 231 -3.55 6.66 -11.45
C VAL A 231 -2.34 7.22 -12.18
N PRO A 232 -2.38 8.47 -12.64
CA PRO A 232 -1.19 9.17 -13.12
C PRO A 232 -0.27 9.53 -11.96
N ARG A 233 1.03 9.45 -12.20
CA ARG A 233 2.08 9.84 -11.26
C ARG A 233 3.20 10.54 -12.02
N ILE A 234 3.68 11.65 -11.47
CA ILE A 234 4.84 12.39 -11.91
C ILE A 234 5.85 12.47 -10.80
N TRP A 235 7.13 12.54 -11.14
CA TRP A 235 8.17 12.68 -10.13
C TRP A 235 9.32 13.56 -10.61
N TYR A 236 10.00 14.14 -9.62
CA TYR A 236 11.26 14.84 -9.76
C TYR A 236 12.33 14.02 -9.04
N ARG A 237 13.40 13.69 -9.73
CA ARG A 237 14.56 13.06 -9.13
C ARG A 237 15.35 14.08 -8.35
N ILE A 238 15.69 13.77 -7.11
CA ILE A 238 16.64 14.54 -6.31
C ILE A 238 18.02 14.02 -6.68
N ASN A 239 18.84 14.87 -7.28
CA ASN A 239 20.22 14.51 -7.63
C ASN A 239 21.04 14.34 -6.35
N GLU A 240 21.96 13.39 -6.36
CA GLU A 240 22.93 13.23 -5.30
C GLU A 240 24.03 14.29 -5.46
N ASP A 241 24.27 15.06 -4.38
CA ASP A 241 25.28 16.13 -4.38
C ASP A 241 26.68 15.55 -4.36
N GLY A 242 27.62 16.18 -5.10
CA GLY A 242 29.05 15.92 -4.96
C GLY A 242 29.73 15.23 -6.14
N GLY A 243 29.06 15.00 -7.26
CA GLY A 243 29.69 14.41 -8.48
C GLY A 243 29.83 12.89 -8.45
N GLU A 244 29.21 12.23 -7.47
CA GLU A 244 29.19 10.76 -7.29
C GLU A 244 27.79 10.18 -7.58
N ASP A 245 27.11 10.69 -8.61
CA ASP A 245 25.84 10.08 -9.06
C ASP A 245 26.15 8.75 -9.77
N ASP A 246 25.97 7.63 -9.09
CA ASP A 246 26.21 6.29 -9.62
C ASP A 246 25.31 5.94 -10.80
N ASN A 247 24.23 6.69 -11.01
CA ASN A 247 23.18 6.38 -11.97
C ASN A 247 22.72 7.58 -12.81
N PRO A 248 23.63 8.34 -13.46
CA PRO A 248 23.28 9.62 -14.10
C PRO A 248 22.28 9.48 -15.26
N ALA A 249 22.18 8.30 -15.87
CA ALA A 249 21.27 8.03 -16.97
C ALA A 249 19.90 7.48 -16.53
N MET A 250 19.63 7.34 -15.22
CA MET A 250 18.42 6.68 -14.74
C MET A 250 17.14 7.36 -15.23
N GLU A 251 17.05 8.70 -15.17
CA GLU A 251 15.88 9.42 -15.67
C GLU A 251 15.66 9.25 -17.18
N HIS A 252 16.74 9.07 -17.94
CA HIS A 252 16.62 8.84 -19.38
C HIS A 252 15.86 7.55 -19.70
N TYR A 253 16.04 6.50 -18.91
CA TYR A 253 15.41 5.19 -19.11
C TYR A 253 14.13 5.02 -18.32
N MET A 254 14.10 5.51 -17.08
CA MET A 254 12.96 5.36 -16.17
C MET A 254 11.91 6.46 -16.35
N GLY A 255 12.29 7.59 -16.97
CA GLY A 255 11.40 8.74 -17.17
C GLY A 255 11.04 9.46 -15.89
N ASN A 256 10.06 10.39 -16.02
CA ASN A 256 9.54 11.22 -14.93
C ASN A 256 8.02 11.10 -14.77
N PHE A 257 7.41 10.15 -15.47
CA PHE A 257 5.97 9.98 -15.53
C PHE A 257 5.59 8.52 -15.74
N ASP A 258 4.55 8.08 -15.04
CA ASP A 258 3.80 6.87 -15.37
C ASP A 258 2.29 7.08 -15.19
N VAL A 259 1.52 6.17 -15.77
CA VAL A 259 0.08 6.07 -15.54
C VAL A 259 -0.30 4.60 -15.41
N ASN A 260 -1.09 4.28 -14.38
CA ASN A 260 -1.75 2.99 -14.24
C ASN A 260 -3.21 3.13 -14.68
N LEU A 261 -3.65 2.22 -15.54
CA LEU A 261 -5.00 2.12 -16.07
C LEU A 261 -5.56 0.77 -15.63
N GLY A 262 -6.52 0.79 -14.72
CA GLY A 262 -7.12 -0.39 -14.14
C GLY A 262 -8.56 -0.61 -14.59
N TYR A 263 -8.95 -1.88 -14.74
CA TYR A 263 -10.32 -2.31 -14.82
C TYR A 263 -10.58 -3.38 -13.76
N LEU A 264 -11.63 -3.19 -12.96
CA LEU A 264 -11.98 -4.01 -11.82
C LEU A 264 -13.26 -4.81 -12.13
N GLY A 265 -13.10 -6.10 -12.46
CA GLY A 265 -14.23 -7.03 -12.65
C GLY A 265 -14.74 -7.57 -11.31
N ASP A 266 -15.68 -8.53 -11.37
CA ASP A 266 -16.21 -9.17 -10.15
C ASP A 266 -15.22 -10.19 -9.58
N ASP A 267 -14.61 -10.99 -10.46
CA ASP A 267 -13.66 -12.05 -10.08
C ASP A 267 -12.28 -11.84 -10.71
N PHE A 268 -12.07 -10.74 -11.45
CA PHE A 268 -10.80 -10.47 -12.13
C PHE A 268 -10.46 -8.97 -12.13
N PHE A 269 -9.20 -8.69 -12.35
CA PHE A 269 -8.73 -7.34 -12.66
C PHE A 269 -7.77 -7.35 -13.84
N LEU A 270 -7.72 -6.21 -14.50
CA LEU A 270 -6.72 -5.87 -15.51
C LEU A 270 -6.10 -4.54 -15.10
N ASN A 271 -4.77 -4.45 -15.12
CA ASN A 271 -4.04 -3.20 -14.95
C ASN A 271 -2.99 -3.07 -16.05
N ALA A 272 -2.84 -1.87 -16.59
CA ALA A 272 -1.77 -1.52 -17.50
C ALA A 272 -1.01 -0.31 -16.97
N MET A 273 0.28 -0.49 -16.66
CA MET A 273 1.20 0.61 -16.35
C MET A 273 1.91 1.03 -17.62
N LEU A 274 1.86 2.32 -17.92
CA LEU A 274 2.57 2.96 -19.02
C LEU A 274 3.54 3.98 -18.43
N ARG A 275 4.82 3.79 -18.68
CA ARG A 275 5.89 4.70 -18.24
C ARG A 275 6.66 5.23 -19.44
N ASN A 276 7.03 6.51 -19.41
CA ASN A 276 7.72 7.14 -20.53
C ASN A 276 8.58 8.32 -20.06
N ASN A 277 9.71 8.56 -20.76
CA ASN A 277 10.56 9.70 -20.50
C ASN A 277 10.14 10.97 -21.25
N LEU A 278 9.05 10.92 -22.01
CA LEU A 278 8.49 12.03 -22.80
C LEU A 278 9.48 12.71 -23.76
N ASN A 279 10.59 12.05 -24.08
CA ASN A 279 11.61 12.56 -25.01
C ASN A 279 11.37 11.98 -26.41
N PHE A 280 10.80 12.77 -27.30
CA PHE A 280 10.41 12.31 -28.63
C PHE A 280 11.59 11.88 -29.52
N SER A 281 12.80 12.39 -29.28
CA SER A 281 13.99 12.05 -30.06
C SER A 281 14.74 10.84 -29.52
N ARG A 282 14.66 10.59 -28.20
CA ARG A 282 15.31 9.47 -27.50
C ARG A 282 14.30 8.78 -26.59
N ASN A 283 13.17 8.37 -27.16
CA ASN A 283 12.08 7.80 -26.40
C ASN A 283 12.49 6.51 -25.70
N LYS A 284 12.27 6.45 -24.40
CA LYS A 284 12.44 5.28 -23.53
C LYS A 284 11.22 5.17 -22.63
N GLY A 285 10.88 3.95 -22.28
CA GLY A 285 9.75 3.69 -21.43
C GLY A 285 9.50 2.21 -21.22
N ALA A 286 8.38 1.90 -20.61
CA ALA A 286 7.95 0.54 -20.35
C ALA A 286 6.43 0.44 -20.36
N VAL A 287 5.96 -0.75 -20.68
CA VAL A 287 4.58 -1.19 -20.52
C VAL A 287 4.59 -2.42 -19.63
N GLN A 288 3.74 -2.42 -18.59
CA GLN A 288 3.46 -3.61 -17.81
C GLN A 288 1.96 -3.88 -17.86
N VAL A 289 1.58 -5.12 -18.05
CA VAL A 289 0.18 -5.57 -18.03
C VAL A 289 0.06 -6.63 -16.95
N ASP A 290 -0.89 -6.42 -16.06
CA ASP A 290 -1.18 -7.28 -14.92
C ASP A 290 -2.61 -7.82 -15.05
N ILE A 291 -2.78 -9.12 -14.93
CA ILE A 291 -4.08 -9.81 -14.97
C ILE A 291 -4.18 -10.70 -13.75
N GLY A 292 -5.22 -10.52 -12.95
CA GLY A 292 -5.52 -11.38 -11.81
C GLY A 292 -6.93 -11.97 -11.93
N TYR A 293 -7.08 -13.24 -11.57
CA TYR A 293 -8.37 -13.93 -11.51
C TYR A 293 -8.50 -14.66 -10.16
N ASP A 294 -9.55 -14.34 -9.40
CA ASP A 294 -9.84 -14.98 -8.11
C ASP A 294 -10.45 -16.37 -8.35
N ILE A 295 -9.59 -17.40 -8.32
CA ILE A 295 -10.00 -18.77 -8.59
C ILE A 295 -10.83 -19.36 -7.44
N PHE A 296 -10.54 -18.92 -6.20
CA PHE A 296 -11.07 -19.56 -5.00
C PHE A 296 -12.10 -18.70 -4.27
N ASP A 297 -12.41 -17.52 -4.76
CA ASP A 297 -13.31 -16.55 -4.13
C ASP A 297 -12.89 -16.22 -2.67
N ASN A 298 -11.57 -16.10 -2.44
CA ASN A 298 -10.97 -15.93 -1.12
C ASN A 298 -9.86 -14.87 -1.05
N GLY A 299 -9.69 -14.06 -2.10
CA GLY A 299 -8.66 -13.02 -2.17
C GLY A 299 -7.27 -13.52 -2.61
N ILE A 300 -7.16 -14.78 -3.02
CA ILE A 300 -5.96 -15.32 -3.68
C ILE A 300 -6.22 -15.40 -5.19
N TYR A 301 -5.50 -14.58 -5.92
CA TYR A 301 -5.65 -14.48 -7.38
C TYR A 301 -4.59 -15.30 -8.09
N TYR A 302 -4.97 -16.07 -9.09
CA TYR A 302 -4.02 -16.46 -10.12
C TYR A 302 -3.60 -15.20 -10.86
N TYR A 303 -2.29 -14.97 -10.95
CA TYR A 303 -1.77 -13.70 -11.41
C TYR A 303 -0.76 -13.89 -12.52
N VAL A 304 -0.91 -13.11 -13.58
CA VAL A 304 -0.02 -13.03 -14.73
C VAL A 304 0.44 -11.60 -14.90
N GLN A 305 1.74 -11.41 -15.05
CA GLN A 305 2.38 -10.14 -15.31
C GLN A 305 3.19 -10.23 -16.60
N TYR A 306 2.97 -9.29 -17.50
CA TYR A 306 3.79 -9.07 -18.69
C TYR A 306 4.46 -7.72 -18.60
N PHE A 307 5.75 -7.65 -18.86
CA PHE A 307 6.55 -6.43 -18.89
C PHE A 307 7.33 -6.34 -20.20
N ASN A 308 7.37 -5.15 -20.80
CA ASN A 308 8.22 -4.86 -21.96
C ASN A 308 8.74 -3.41 -21.85
N GLY A 309 10.05 -3.25 -21.84
CA GLY A 309 10.67 -1.92 -21.78
C GLY A 309 11.92 -1.88 -20.93
N TYR A 310 12.17 -0.69 -20.39
CA TYR A 310 13.32 -0.39 -19.54
C TYR A 310 12.90 -0.34 -18.07
N GLY A 311 13.83 -0.64 -17.15
CA GLY A 311 13.58 -0.54 -15.71
C GLY A 311 12.63 -1.59 -15.17
N ASP A 312 12.77 -2.84 -15.57
CA ASP A 312 12.17 -3.99 -14.92
C ASP A 312 12.81 -4.26 -13.53
N SER A 313 14.09 -3.92 -13.40
CA SER A 313 14.84 -3.91 -12.15
C SER A 313 15.84 -2.75 -12.13
N LEU A 314 16.31 -2.35 -10.94
CA LEU A 314 17.28 -1.26 -10.83
C LEU A 314 18.62 -1.63 -11.49
N ILE A 315 19.12 -2.84 -11.29
CA ILE A 315 20.40 -3.26 -11.86
C ILE A 315 20.41 -3.27 -13.40
N ASP A 316 19.23 -3.50 -14.00
CA ASP A 316 19.05 -3.54 -15.45
C ASP A 316 18.22 -2.36 -15.97
N TYR A 317 18.16 -1.23 -15.24
CA TYR A 317 17.31 -0.10 -15.61
C TYR A 317 17.52 0.39 -17.04
N ASN A 318 18.72 0.26 -17.57
CA ASN A 318 19.16 0.69 -18.90
C ASN A 318 19.07 -0.41 -19.99
N LYS A 319 18.62 -1.63 -19.62
CA LYS A 319 18.41 -2.73 -20.57
C LYS A 319 16.92 -2.83 -20.93
N ARG A 320 16.63 -2.98 -22.20
CA ARG A 320 15.27 -3.30 -22.63
C ARG A 320 15.00 -4.78 -22.42
N LEU A 321 14.03 -5.09 -21.60
CA LEU A 321 13.66 -6.46 -21.28
C LEU A 321 12.21 -6.71 -21.68
N GLU A 322 11.95 -7.97 -22.00
CA GLU A 322 10.62 -8.55 -22.11
C GLU A 322 10.55 -9.69 -21.09
N ARG A 323 9.56 -9.61 -20.20
CA ARG A 323 9.35 -10.60 -19.14
C ARG A 323 7.90 -11.02 -19.09
N ILE A 324 7.69 -12.31 -18.98
CA ILE A 324 6.40 -12.89 -18.63
C ILE A 324 6.52 -13.65 -17.32
N SER A 325 5.61 -13.42 -16.40
CA SER A 325 5.63 -14.03 -15.07
C SER A 325 4.25 -14.50 -14.68
N THR A 326 4.17 -15.60 -13.95
CA THR A 326 2.89 -16.15 -13.47
C THR A 326 3.04 -16.76 -12.08
N GLY A 327 1.96 -16.71 -11.32
CA GLY A 327 1.88 -17.22 -9.95
C GLY A 327 0.64 -16.73 -9.24
N PHE A 328 0.84 -16.18 -8.04
CA PHE A 328 -0.27 -15.79 -7.16
C PHE A 328 -0.09 -14.37 -6.65
N LEU A 329 -1.21 -13.67 -6.52
CA LEU A 329 -1.33 -12.39 -5.83
C LEU A 329 -2.27 -12.58 -4.64
N ILE A 330 -1.89 -11.98 -3.51
CA ILE A 330 -2.68 -11.98 -2.28
C ILE A 330 -3.23 -10.57 -2.08
N SER A 331 -4.56 -10.47 -1.99
CA SER A 331 -5.26 -9.24 -1.66
C SER A 331 -5.99 -9.41 -0.33
N TYR A 332 -5.70 -8.54 0.64
CA TYR A 332 -6.36 -8.50 1.94
C TYR A 332 -7.07 -7.16 2.12
#